data_5f361dc3c6b88b81aaaf07c99387f48c
#
_entry.id   5f361dc3c6b88b81aaaf07c99387f48c
#
_cell.length_a   1.000
_cell.length_b   1.000
_cell.length_c   1.000
_cell.angle_alpha   90.00
_cell.angle_beta   90.00
_cell.angle_gamma   90.00
#
_symmetry.space_group_name_H-M   'P 1'
#
loop_
_entity.id
_entity.type
_entity.pdbx_description
1 polymer ?
#
loop_
_entity_poly.entity_id
_entity_poly.type
_entity_poly.pdbx_seq_one_letter_code
_entity_poly.pdbx_strand_id
1 'polypeptide(L)'
;AAAGDVHWAGFRGSNAAGIADGYPLPVAWNVETGENLRWKTPIPGLAHSSPIIWGDRLFVTSAVSADPKPYLRVGLYGESPDHPEDVEHDFRVFCLDKKSGKILWEKTAYHGVPKTKRHIKATHANCTPATDGQHVVALFGSEGLYCYDFEGKLLWQKDIGYLDAGPSDAGELQWGF
;
A
#
# COMPACT_ATOMS: atom_id res chain seq x y z
N ALA A 1 30.76 6.09 -8.44
CA ALA A 1 29.75 7.12 -8.43
C ALA A 1 29.03 7.04 -7.08
N ALA A 2 28.94 8.16 -6.35
CA ALA A 2 28.12 8.22 -5.16
C ALA A 2 26.69 7.87 -5.59
N ALA A 3 26.05 6.92 -4.89
CA ALA A 3 24.66 6.61 -5.13
C ALA A 3 23.88 7.89 -4.85
N GLY A 4 23.37 8.54 -5.88
CA GLY A 4 22.47 9.68 -5.73
C GLY A 4 21.27 9.24 -4.90
N ASP A 5 20.60 10.19 -4.29
CA ASP A 5 19.38 9.90 -3.50
C ASP A 5 18.37 9.16 -4.37
N VAL A 6 18.05 7.94 -3.94
CA VAL A 6 17.07 7.11 -4.64
C VAL A 6 15.68 7.66 -4.36
N HIS A 7 14.99 8.08 -5.41
CA HIS A 7 13.60 8.47 -5.33
C HIS A 7 12.73 7.54 -6.18
N TRP A 8 11.74 6.94 -5.55
CA TRP A 8 10.68 6.14 -6.19
C TRP A 8 9.35 6.64 -5.67
N ALA A 9 8.96 7.82 -6.15
CA ALA A 9 7.97 8.70 -5.53
C ALA A 9 6.50 8.25 -5.70
N GLY A 10 6.25 7.26 -6.52
CA GLY A 10 4.90 6.76 -6.81
C GLY A 10 4.93 5.43 -7.54
N PHE A 11 3.77 5.00 -8.03
CA PHE A 11 3.64 3.75 -8.79
C PHE A 11 4.57 3.75 -10.01
N ARG A 12 5.40 2.70 -10.12
CA ARG A 12 6.40 2.52 -11.18
C ARG A 12 7.48 3.60 -11.25
N GLY A 13 7.67 4.38 -10.19
CA GLY A 13 8.76 5.34 -10.06
C GLY A 13 8.66 6.55 -10.99
N SER A 14 9.80 7.09 -11.41
CA SER A 14 9.86 8.29 -12.24
C SER A 14 9.12 8.11 -13.56
N ASN A 15 8.24 9.04 -13.86
CA ASN A 15 7.39 9.03 -15.06
C ASN A 15 6.56 7.75 -15.25
N ALA A 16 6.30 7.01 -14.18
CA ALA A 16 5.65 5.71 -14.19
C ALA A 16 6.31 4.69 -15.17
N ALA A 17 7.61 4.83 -15.41
CA ALA A 17 8.33 4.05 -16.40
C ALA A 17 8.62 2.61 -15.95
N GLY A 18 8.69 2.36 -14.64
CA GLY A 18 9.07 1.06 -14.07
C GLY A 18 10.55 0.72 -14.28
N ILE A 19 11.38 1.73 -14.50
CA ILE A 19 12.80 1.59 -14.81
C ILE A 19 13.63 2.18 -13.68
N ALA A 20 14.64 1.43 -13.24
CA ALA A 20 15.59 1.83 -12.19
C ALA A 20 17.04 1.71 -12.71
N ASP A 21 17.32 2.39 -13.82
CA ASP A 21 18.67 2.39 -14.41
C ASP A 21 19.70 3.05 -13.49
N GLY A 22 20.92 2.52 -13.51
CA GLY A 22 22.04 3.04 -12.73
C GLY A 22 22.11 2.56 -11.29
N TYR A 23 21.17 1.70 -10.85
CA TYR A 23 21.21 1.06 -9.53
C TYR A 23 21.76 -0.36 -9.64
N PRO A 24 22.72 -0.76 -8.80
CA PRO A 24 23.21 -2.14 -8.73
C PRO A 24 22.14 -2.99 -8.01
N LEU A 25 21.22 -3.54 -8.79
CA LEU A 25 20.18 -4.43 -8.25
C LEU A 25 20.71 -5.87 -8.21
N PRO A 26 20.40 -6.65 -7.16
CA PRO A 26 20.71 -8.07 -7.13
C PRO A 26 19.89 -8.79 -8.20
N VAL A 27 20.52 -9.71 -8.92
CA VAL A 27 19.87 -10.57 -9.93
C VAL A 27 19.22 -11.81 -9.31
N ALA A 28 19.56 -12.12 -8.07
CA ALA A 28 18.99 -13.21 -7.29
C ALA A 28 18.90 -12.80 -5.81
N TRP A 29 17.89 -13.27 -5.13
CA TRP A 29 17.73 -13.14 -3.68
C TRP A 29 16.97 -14.34 -3.12
N ASN A 30 17.15 -14.61 -1.84
CA ASN A 30 16.43 -15.67 -1.16
C ASN A 30 15.97 -15.20 0.23
N VAL A 31 14.67 -15.20 0.45
CA VAL A 31 14.05 -14.72 1.69
C VAL A 31 14.24 -15.68 2.86
N GLU A 32 14.41 -16.98 2.58
CA GLU A 32 14.59 -18.02 3.59
C GLU A 32 16.05 -18.05 4.10
N THR A 33 17.01 -17.99 3.18
CA THR A 33 18.43 -18.01 3.53
C THR A 33 18.98 -16.64 3.90
N GLY A 34 18.28 -15.56 3.54
CA GLY A 34 18.75 -14.18 3.71
C GLY A 34 19.72 -13.71 2.62
N GLU A 35 19.95 -14.50 1.56
CA GLU A 35 20.83 -14.15 0.47
C GLU A 35 20.37 -12.87 -0.23
N ASN A 36 21.27 -11.88 -0.34
CA ASN A 36 21.00 -10.57 -0.93
C ASN A 36 19.81 -9.83 -0.29
N LEU A 37 19.45 -10.18 0.93
CA LEU A 37 18.42 -9.53 1.74
C LEU A 37 19.08 -8.60 2.76
N ARG A 38 18.74 -7.32 2.73
CA ARG A 38 19.26 -6.35 3.70
C ARG A 38 18.52 -6.42 5.02
N TRP A 39 17.20 -6.52 4.96
CA TRP A 39 16.30 -6.62 6.11
C TRP A 39 14.94 -7.19 5.67
N LYS A 40 14.15 -7.60 6.64
CA LYS A 40 12.78 -8.07 6.48
C LYS A 40 11.94 -7.50 7.62
N THR A 41 10.88 -6.78 7.28
CA THR A 41 9.98 -6.17 8.26
C THR A 41 8.55 -6.66 8.03
N PRO A 42 7.91 -7.27 9.03
CA PRO A 42 6.51 -7.65 8.92
C PRO A 42 5.63 -6.39 8.91
N ILE A 43 4.75 -6.31 7.93
CA ILE A 43 3.68 -5.30 7.86
C ILE A 43 2.36 -6.04 8.04
N PRO A 44 1.52 -5.69 9.04
CA PRO A 44 0.26 -6.36 9.27
C PRO A 44 -0.76 -6.04 8.17
N GLY A 45 -1.72 -6.94 7.97
CA GLY A 45 -2.84 -6.75 7.05
C GLY A 45 -2.55 -7.18 5.62
N LEU A 46 -3.41 -6.75 4.70
CA LEU A 46 -3.32 -7.04 3.28
C LEU A 46 -3.08 -5.76 2.48
N ALA A 47 -2.19 -5.83 1.50
CA ALA A 47 -1.92 -4.74 0.58
C ALA A 47 -1.43 -5.25 -0.78
N HIS A 48 -1.92 -4.62 -1.86
CA HIS A 48 -1.37 -4.76 -3.22
C HIS A 48 -0.63 -3.48 -3.66
N SER A 49 -0.62 -2.45 -2.81
CA SER A 49 0.13 -1.22 -3.06
C SER A 49 1.63 -1.51 -3.16
N SER A 50 2.31 -0.77 -4.02
CA SER A 50 3.76 -0.81 -4.09
C SER A 50 4.38 0.11 -3.02
N PRO A 51 5.52 -0.24 -2.44
CA PRO A 51 6.26 0.70 -1.62
C PRO A 51 6.78 1.88 -2.46
N ILE A 52 6.85 3.06 -1.84
CA ILE A 52 7.50 4.23 -2.43
C ILE A 52 8.69 4.66 -1.58
N ILE A 53 9.65 5.32 -2.20
CA ILE A 53 10.91 5.71 -1.55
C ILE A 53 11.23 7.16 -1.85
N TRP A 54 11.64 7.90 -0.80
CA TRP A 54 12.24 9.21 -0.94
C TRP A 54 13.38 9.37 0.08
N GLY A 55 14.59 9.58 -0.41
CA GLY A 55 15.79 9.61 0.43
C GLY A 55 15.95 8.35 1.26
N ASP A 56 15.99 8.50 2.57
CA ASP A 56 16.10 7.39 3.53
C ASP A 56 14.74 6.89 4.07
N ARG A 57 13.62 7.35 3.53
CA ARG A 57 12.27 6.95 3.91
C ARG A 57 11.66 6.00 2.89
N LEU A 58 10.95 5.00 3.39
CA LEU A 58 10.13 4.09 2.61
C LEU A 58 8.71 4.10 3.19
N PHE A 59 7.71 4.24 2.32
CA PHE A 59 6.31 4.27 2.75
C PHE A 59 5.54 3.12 2.12
N VAL A 60 4.67 2.51 2.91
CA VAL A 60 3.73 1.47 2.47
C VAL A 60 2.37 1.70 3.12
N THR A 61 1.33 1.21 2.46
CA THR A 61 -0.03 1.20 2.99
C THR A 61 -0.48 -0.23 3.25
N SER A 62 -1.40 -0.43 4.16
CA SER A 62 -2.01 -1.73 4.46
C SER A 62 -3.43 -1.55 5.02
N ALA A 63 -4.28 -2.55 4.81
CA ALA A 63 -5.59 -2.67 5.45
C ALA A 63 -5.57 -3.88 6.40
N VAL A 64 -5.70 -3.63 7.68
CA VAL A 64 -5.65 -4.63 8.75
C VAL A 64 -7.07 -4.96 9.17
N SER A 65 -7.54 -6.14 8.82
CA SER A 65 -8.86 -6.62 9.19
C SER A 65 -8.93 -7.02 10.66
N ALA A 66 -10.08 -6.81 11.30
CA ALA A 66 -10.39 -7.38 12.60
C ALA A 66 -10.57 -8.92 12.53
N ASP A 67 -10.84 -9.47 11.35
CA ASP A 67 -10.76 -10.92 11.13
C ASP A 67 -9.30 -11.38 11.20
N PRO A 68 -8.93 -12.30 12.10
CA PRO A 68 -7.56 -12.81 12.20
C PRO A 68 -7.11 -13.64 11.00
N LYS A 69 -8.04 -14.00 10.12
CA LYS A 69 -7.78 -14.78 8.89
C LYS A 69 -8.45 -14.14 7.68
N PRO A 70 -8.05 -12.91 7.32
CA PRO A 70 -8.65 -12.21 6.18
C PRO A 70 -8.46 -13.05 4.92
N TYR A 71 -9.51 -13.21 4.16
CA TYR A 71 -9.51 -14.04 2.97
C TYR A 71 -8.92 -13.29 1.78
N LEU A 72 -7.89 -13.85 1.17
CA LEU A 72 -7.33 -13.41 -0.10
C LEU A 72 -7.16 -14.62 -1.01
N ARG A 73 -7.83 -14.63 -2.15
CA ARG A 73 -7.68 -15.69 -3.13
C ARG A 73 -6.66 -15.31 -4.18
N VAL A 74 -5.70 -16.18 -4.41
CA VAL A 74 -4.72 -16.06 -5.47
C VAL A 74 -5.08 -16.97 -6.65
N GLY A 75 -4.65 -16.64 -7.85
CA GLY A 75 -4.82 -17.46 -9.04
C GLY A 75 -5.54 -16.74 -10.18
N LEU A 76 -5.48 -17.34 -11.38
CA LEU A 76 -5.94 -16.72 -12.61
C LEU A 76 -7.47 -16.79 -12.76
N TYR A 77 -8.07 -17.91 -12.36
CA TYR A 77 -9.50 -18.16 -12.44
C TYR A 77 -10.10 -18.35 -11.04
N GLY A 78 -11.27 -17.89 -10.87
CA GLY A 78 -12.06 -18.11 -9.67
C GLY A 78 -13.42 -17.49 -9.85
N GLU A 79 -14.47 -18.27 -9.59
CA GLU A 79 -15.75 -17.68 -9.26
C GLU A 79 -15.48 -16.69 -8.15
N SER A 80 -15.96 -15.51 -8.32
CA SER A 80 -15.82 -14.43 -7.36
C SER A 80 -17.16 -14.28 -6.65
N PRO A 81 -17.42 -15.05 -5.60
CA PRO A 81 -18.45 -14.61 -4.69
C PRO A 81 -17.94 -13.30 -4.05
N ASP A 82 -18.83 -12.36 -3.91
CA ASP A 82 -18.61 -11.22 -3.04
C ASP A 82 -18.09 -11.75 -1.70
N HIS A 83 -17.02 -11.16 -1.22
CA HIS A 83 -16.60 -11.42 0.15
C HIS A 83 -17.18 -10.30 1.02
N PRO A 84 -18.25 -10.56 1.77
CA PRO A 84 -18.75 -9.56 2.71
C PRO A 84 -17.70 -9.40 3.81
N GLU A 85 -16.98 -8.32 3.78
CA GLU A 85 -16.10 -7.91 4.87
C GLU A 85 -16.88 -6.97 5.79
N ASP A 86 -17.83 -7.54 6.55
CA ASP A 86 -18.64 -6.81 7.52
C ASP A 86 -17.90 -6.60 8.85
N VAL A 87 -16.57 -6.56 8.79
CA VAL A 87 -15.71 -6.37 9.97
C VAL A 87 -14.90 -5.09 9.85
N GLU A 88 -14.57 -4.52 10.99
CA GLU A 88 -13.74 -3.32 11.05
C GLU A 88 -12.34 -3.56 10.51
N HIS A 89 -11.80 -2.54 9.88
CA HIS A 89 -10.45 -2.50 9.38
C HIS A 89 -9.73 -1.24 9.88
N ASP A 90 -8.42 -1.38 10.13
CA ASP A 90 -7.52 -0.25 10.23
C ASP A 90 -6.82 -0.06 8.89
N PHE A 91 -7.03 1.08 8.26
CA PHE A 91 -6.34 1.50 7.06
C PHE A 91 -5.10 2.28 7.46
N ARG A 92 -3.92 1.70 7.24
CA ARG A 92 -2.68 2.18 7.84
C ARG A 92 -1.66 2.65 6.81
N VAL A 93 -0.93 3.69 7.19
CA VAL A 93 0.27 4.18 6.49
C VAL A 93 1.47 3.95 7.39
N PHE A 94 2.52 3.37 6.85
CA PHE A 94 3.78 3.10 7.53
C PHE A 94 4.90 3.89 6.88
N CYS A 95 5.79 4.42 7.70
CA CYS A 95 7.07 4.94 7.27
C CYS A 95 8.18 4.10 7.89
N LEU A 96 9.08 3.62 7.04
CA LEU A 96 10.22 2.82 7.46
C LEU A 96 11.53 3.52 7.12
N ASP A 97 12.55 3.29 7.91
CA ASP A 97 13.93 3.60 7.55
C ASP A 97 14.41 2.64 6.46
N LYS A 98 14.78 3.17 5.31
CA LYS A 98 15.19 2.39 4.14
C LYS A 98 16.42 1.52 4.39
N LYS A 99 17.33 1.93 5.29
CA LYS A 99 18.59 1.21 5.55
C LYS A 99 18.39 0.02 6.46
N SER A 100 17.57 0.19 7.51
CA SER A 100 17.38 -0.81 8.56
C SER A 100 16.04 -1.57 8.49
N GLY A 101 15.06 -1.07 7.74
CA GLY A 101 13.70 -1.58 7.74
C GLY A 101 12.91 -1.27 9.01
N LYS A 102 13.46 -0.49 9.94
CA LYS A 102 12.77 -0.12 11.18
C LYS A 102 11.57 0.75 10.88
N ILE A 103 10.40 0.42 11.43
CA ILE A 103 9.22 1.28 11.38
C ILE A 103 9.52 2.52 12.23
N LEU A 104 9.48 3.68 11.60
CA LEU A 104 9.71 4.99 12.21
C LEU A 104 8.41 5.54 12.77
N TRP A 105 7.34 5.37 12.02
CA TRP A 105 5.98 5.67 12.47
C TRP A 105 4.95 4.83 11.70
N GLU A 106 3.80 4.70 12.32
CA GLU A 106 2.60 4.05 11.82
C GLU A 106 1.40 4.94 12.15
N LYS A 107 0.50 5.12 11.19
CA LYS A 107 -0.71 5.92 11.36
C LYS A 107 -1.92 5.19 10.80
N THR A 108 -2.98 5.11 11.61
CA THR A 108 -4.30 4.71 11.15
C THR A 108 -4.96 5.92 10.49
N ALA A 109 -5.14 5.85 9.18
CA ALA A 109 -5.79 6.87 8.38
C ALA A 109 -7.32 6.81 8.56
N TYR A 110 -7.87 5.60 8.50
CA TYR A 110 -9.29 5.32 8.71
C TYR A 110 -9.47 4.06 9.57
N HIS A 111 -10.49 4.05 10.40
CA HIS A 111 -10.92 2.88 11.17
C HIS A 111 -12.42 2.71 10.99
N GLY A 112 -12.85 1.53 10.62
CA GLY A 112 -14.25 1.17 10.47
C GLY A 112 -14.48 0.04 9.47
N VAL A 113 -15.75 -0.30 9.29
CA VAL A 113 -16.16 -1.24 8.25
C VAL A 113 -15.97 -0.58 6.88
N PRO A 114 -15.32 -1.26 5.90
CA PRO A 114 -15.15 -0.71 4.55
C PRO A 114 -16.48 -0.30 3.92
N LYS A 115 -16.51 0.89 3.31
CA LYS A 115 -17.72 1.42 2.65
C LYS A 115 -18.14 0.59 1.44
N THR A 116 -17.19 -0.09 0.81
CA THR A 116 -17.41 -0.92 -0.37
C THR A 116 -16.78 -2.29 -0.20
N LYS A 117 -17.35 -3.27 -0.87
CA LYS A 117 -16.78 -4.61 -0.94
C LYS A 117 -15.53 -4.60 -1.83
N ARG A 118 -14.61 -5.51 -1.58
CA ARG A 118 -13.48 -5.76 -2.48
C ARG A 118 -13.68 -7.06 -3.27
N HIS A 119 -13.09 -7.12 -4.44
CA HIS A 119 -12.92 -8.39 -5.11
C HIS A 119 -12.03 -9.33 -4.27
N ILE A 120 -12.33 -10.63 -4.23
CA ILE A 120 -11.59 -11.61 -3.41
C ILE A 120 -10.09 -11.70 -3.72
N LYS A 121 -9.66 -11.18 -4.88
CA LYS A 121 -8.25 -11.08 -5.30
C LYS A 121 -7.63 -9.71 -5.03
N ALA A 122 -8.44 -8.75 -4.59
CA ALA A 122 -8.00 -7.40 -4.24
C ALA A 122 -7.85 -7.25 -2.72
N THR A 123 -7.32 -6.12 -2.31
CA THR A 123 -7.27 -5.69 -0.92
C THR A 123 -7.94 -4.33 -0.80
N HIS A 124 -8.16 -3.83 0.41
CA HIS A 124 -8.59 -2.45 0.64
C HIS A 124 -7.43 -1.44 0.63
N ALA A 125 -6.19 -1.91 0.34
CA ALA A 125 -5.00 -1.09 0.19
C ALA A 125 -4.29 -1.42 -1.13
N ASN A 126 -4.98 -1.21 -2.25
CA ASN A 126 -4.43 -1.46 -3.59
C ASN A 126 -3.64 -0.25 -4.12
N CYS A 127 -4.08 0.97 -3.79
CA CYS A 127 -3.45 2.18 -4.28
C CYS A 127 -2.05 2.37 -3.70
N THR A 128 -1.09 2.54 -4.59
CA THR A 128 0.26 2.95 -4.21
C THR A 128 0.24 4.41 -3.74
N PRO A 129 0.79 4.72 -2.57
CA PRO A 129 0.91 6.11 -2.13
C PRO A 129 1.83 6.92 -3.05
N ALA A 130 1.82 8.23 -2.91
CA ALA A 130 2.70 9.14 -3.65
C ALA A 130 3.36 10.14 -2.71
N THR A 131 4.55 10.62 -3.11
CA THR A 131 5.29 11.62 -2.34
C THR A 131 5.99 12.64 -3.26
N ASP A 132 6.11 13.87 -2.76
CA ASP A 132 6.89 14.94 -3.38
C ASP A 132 8.19 15.25 -2.60
N GLY A 133 8.48 14.45 -1.56
CA GLY A 133 9.63 14.64 -0.68
C GLY A 133 9.33 15.45 0.58
N GLN A 134 8.13 16.00 0.71
CA GLN A 134 7.65 16.72 1.90
C GLN A 134 6.34 16.13 2.42
N HIS A 135 5.51 15.62 1.52
CA HIS A 135 4.20 15.08 1.80
C HIS A 135 4.10 13.62 1.34
N VAL A 136 3.29 12.85 2.05
CA VAL A 136 2.89 11.50 1.66
C VAL A 136 1.38 11.48 1.53
N VAL A 137 0.89 11.15 0.33
CA VAL A 137 -0.54 11.04 0.05
C VAL A 137 -0.90 9.57 -0.13
N ALA A 138 -1.85 9.10 0.66
CA ALA A 138 -2.41 7.76 0.58
C ALA A 138 -3.88 7.80 0.22
N LEU A 139 -4.29 6.96 -0.74
CA LEU A 139 -5.68 6.75 -1.13
C LEU A 139 -6.12 5.36 -0.66
N PHE A 140 -7.26 5.31 0.02
CA PHE A 140 -7.90 4.07 0.45
C PHE A 140 -9.30 3.90 -0.16
N GLY A 141 -9.41 4.11 -1.46
CA GLY A 141 -10.69 3.98 -2.14
C GLY A 141 -11.77 4.90 -1.57
N SER A 142 -12.93 4.36 -1.27
CA SER A 142 -14.07 5.12 -0.71
C SER A 142 -13.84 5.63 0.70
N GLU A 143 -12.82 5.16 1.42
CA GLU A 143 -12.43 5.67 2.75
C GLU A 143 -11.73 7.01 2.66
N GLY A 144 -11.24 7.40 1.46
CA GLY A 144 -10.77 8.76 1.19
C GLY A 144 -9.26 8.91 0.99
N LEU A 145 -8.84 10.17 0.89
CA LEU A 145 -7.47 10.62 0.74
C LEU A 145 -6.93 11.18 2.05
N TYR A 146 -5.67 10.85 2.35
CA TYR A 146 -4.97 11.28 3.55
C TYR A 146 -3.59 11.78 3.21
N CYS A 147 -3.23 12.96 3.70
CA CYS A 147 -1.92 13.57 3.50
C CYS A 147 -1.20 13.74 4.83
N TYR A 148 0.01 13.23 4.89
CA TYR A 148 0.89 13.33 6.04
C TYR A 148 2.18 14.07 5.66
N ASP A 149 2.82 14.72 6.64
CA ASP A 149 4.22 15.09 6.53
C ASP A 149 5.14 13.86 6.74
N PHE A 150 6.44 14.04 6.59
CA PHE A 150 7.41 12.93 6.73
C PHE A 150 7.57 12.45 8.18
N GLU A 151 7.12 13.21 9.16
CA GLU A 151 7.09 12.85 10.59
C GLU A 151 5.79 12.13 10.98
N GLY A 152 4.86 11.96 10.02
CA GLY A 152 3.60 11.26 10.22
C GLY A 152 2.50 12.10 10.87
N LYS A 153 2.61 13.43 10.82
CA LYS A 153 1.53 14.33 11.22
C LYS A 153 0.52 14.41 10.08
N LEU A 154 -0.76 14.15 10.37
CA LEU A 154 -1.84 14.37 9.42
C LEU A 154 -1.98 15.87 9.13
N LEU A 155 -1.84 16.22 7.88
CA LEU A 155 -1.97 17.61 7.40
C LEU A 155 -3.39 17.90 6.94
N TRP A 156 -3.96 16.99 6.18
CA TRP A 156 -5.36 17.03 5.74
C TRP A 156 -5.87 15.65 5.38
N GLN A 157 -7.18 15.50 5.38
CA GLN A 157 -7.90 14.36 4.84
C GLN A 157 -9.06 14.86 3.98
N LYS A 158 -9.47 14.05 3.01
CA LYS A 158 -10.58 14.39 2.13
C LYS A 158 -11.42 13.16 1.85
N ASP A 159 -12.71 13.27 2.16
CA ASP A 159 -13.71 12.35 1.64
C ASP A 159 -13.90 12.64 0.13
N ILE A 160 -13.74 11.64 -0.69
CA ILE A 160 -13.88 11.73 -2.15
C ILE A 160 -15.16 11.05 -2.64
N GLY A 161 -16.02 10.68 -1.71
CA GLY A 161 -17.28 10.01 -2.00
C GLY A 161 -17.12 8.51 -2.19
N TYR A 162 -18.17 7.92 -2.70
CA TYR A 162 -18.27 6.48 -2.93
C TYR A 162 -17.68 6.13 -4.29
N LEU A 163 -16.67 5.29 -4.31
CA LEU A 163 -16.02 4.81 -5.52
C LEU A 163 -16.54 3.40 -5.84
N ASP A 164 -17.50 3.34 -6.75
CA ASP A 164 -18.04 2.12 -7.30
C ASP A 164 -17.57 1.97 -8.74
N ALA A 165 -16.59 1.14 -8.98
CA ALA A 165 -15.97 0.91 -10.27
C ALA A 165 -16.02 -0.57 -10.69
N GLY A 166 -16.84 -1.36 -10.02
CA GLY A 166 -17.11 -2.75 -10.39
C GLY A 166 -18.04 -2.88 -11.60
N PRO A 167 -18.16 -4.10 -12.17
CA PRO A 167 -19.20 -4.38 -13.14
C PRO A 167 -20.58 -4.19 -12.51
N SER A 168 -21.57 -3.76 -13.32
CA SER A 168 -22.91 -3.41 -12.83
C SER A 168 -23.68 -4.54 -12.14
N ASP A 169 -23.27 -5.78 -12.37
CA ASP A 169 -23.82 -7.00 -11.77
C ASP A 169 -23.05 -7.48 -10.52
N ALA A 170 -21.90 -6.89 -10.26
CA ALA A 170 -21.04 -7.28 -9.14
C ALA A 170 -21.34 -6.52 -7.83
N GLY A 171 -22.34 -5.60 -7.86
CA GLY A 171 -22.63 -4.73 -6.72
C GLY A 171 -21.46 -3.80 -6.42
N GLU A 172 -21.42 -3.26 -5.24
CA GLU A 172 -20.51 -2.22 -4.77
C GLU A 172 -19.05 -2.68 -4.61
N LEU A 173 -18.42 -3.16 -5.69
CA LEU A 173 -17.04 -3.66 -5.67
C LEU A 173 -16.04 -2.58 -6.06
N GLN A 174 -14.99 -2.45 -5.28
CA GLN A 174 -13.81 -1.66 -5.66
C GLN A 174 -12.82 -2.53 -6.42
N TRP A 175 -12.60 -2.20 -7.68
CA TRP A 175 -11.63 -2.88 -8.52
C TRP A 175 -10.43 -1.97 -8.77
N GLY A 176 -9.30 -2.26 -8.14
CA GLY A 176 -8.05 -1.58 -8.44
C GLY A 176 -7.83 -0.22 -7.76
N PHE A 177 -8.58 0.11 -6.73
CA PHE A 177 -8.38 1.32 -5.92
C PHE A 177 -7.57 1.04 -4.67
#